data_c4e1528998619f02a0cff0b0d47b97d3
#
_entry.id   c4e1528998619f02a0cff0b0d47b97d3
#
_cell.length_a   1.000
_cell.length_b   1.000
_cell.length_c   1.000
_cell.angle_alpha   90.00
_cell.angle_beta   90.00
_cell.angle_gamma   90.00
#
_symmetry.space_group_name_H-M   'P 1'
#
loop_
_entity.id
_entity.type
_entity.pdbx_description
1 polymer ?
#
loop_
_entity_poly.entity_id
_entity_poly.type
_entity_poly.pdbx_seq_one_letter_code
_entity_poly.pdbx_strand_id
1 'polypeptide(L)'
;MVGMDSEWRPVISPFDPMRPALLQLSSDTDAYLIDLVALSGNKELDDILTQVFTNKDTLCIGFSFHSDLEMFEQFFPSMSFYKKFTNFIDVQGYYMKIYELDNQIGLAKVATELLGKEICKGEQMSNWELRPLR
;
A
#
# COMPACT_ATOMS: atom_id res chain seq x y z
N MET A 1 10.07 7.06 9.43
CA MET A 1 8.76 6.40 9.26
C MET A 1 8.42 6.36 7.79
N VAL A 2 7.81 5.27 7.29
CA VAL A 2 7.43 5.11 5.89
C VAL A 2 5.96 4.69 5.83
N GLY A 3 5.11 5.54 5.25
CA GLY A 3 3.73 5.21 4.91
C GLY A 3 3.69 4.36 3.64
N MET A 4 2.77 3.40 3.57
CA MET A 4 2.66 2.46 2.46
C MET A 4 1.21 2.27 2.03
N ASP A 5 0.99 2.24 0.72
CA ASP A 5 -0.30 1.89 0.11
C ASP A 5 -0.07 1.30 -1.28
N SER A 6 -1.05 0.64 -1.86
CA SER A 6 -0.98 0.19 -3.24
C SER A 6 -2.25 0.51 -4.02
N GLU A 7 -2.11 0.64 -5.33
CA GLU A 7 -3.21 0.94 -6.23
C GLU A 7 -3.30 -0.09 -7.35
N TRP A 8 -4.53 -0.45 -7.72
CA TRP A 8 -4.84 -1.34 -8.83
C TRP A 8 -5.99 -0.82 -9.67
N ARG A 9 -6.10 -1.33 -10.89
CA ARG A 9 -7.23 -1.02 -11.75
C ARG A 9 -8.54 -1.46 -11.10
N PRO A 10 -9.60 -0.65 -11.14
CA PRO A 10 -10.92 -1.08 -10.72
C PRO A 10 -11.36 -2.35 -11.45
N VAL A 11 -11.94 -3.28 -10.72
CA VAL A 11 -12.53 -4.50 -11.30
C VAL A 11 -13.82 -4.12 -11.99
N ILE A 12 -13.84 -4.23 -13.32
CA ILE A 12 -15.04 -3.96 -14.16
C ILE A 12 -15.78 -5.26 -14.42
N SER A 13 -15.06 -6.38 -14.49
CA SER A 13 -15.61 -7.71 -14.74
C SER A 13 -15.13 -8.69 -13.67
N PRO A 14 -15.94 -9.68 -13.26
CA PRO A 14 -15.52 -10.74 -12.33
C PRO A 14 -14.29 -11.54 -12.80
N PHE A 15 -13.95 -11.43 -14.08
CA PHE A 15 -12.79 -12.09 -14.70
C PHE A 15 -11.55 -11.20 -14.77
N ASP A 16 -11.66 -9.93 -14.39
CA ASP A 16 -10.51 -9.02 -14.38
C ASP A 16 -9.62 -9.33 -13.18
N PRO A 17 -8.31 -9.54 -13.38
CA PRO A 17 -7.39 -9.71 -12.26
C PRO A 17 -7.22 -8.36 -11.52
N MET A 18 -7.28 -8.41 -10.19
CA MET A 18 -6.94 -7.27 -9.32
C MET A 18 -5.42 -7.18 -9.16
N ARG A 19 -4.70 -6.82 -10.23
CA ARG A 19 -3.24 -6.75 -10.19
C ARG A 19 -2.79 -5.40 -9.61
N PRO A 20 -1.93 -5.38 -8.59
CA PRO A 20 -1.31 -4.14 -8.13
C PRO A 20 -0.51 -3.47 -9.25
N ALA A 21 -0.78 -2.20 -9.50
CA ALA A 21 -0.15 -1.41 -10.54
C ALA A 21 0.90 -0.44 -10.00
N LEU A 22 0.65 0.10 -8.80
CA LEU A 22 1.54 1.00 -8.09
C LEU A 22 1.76 0.54 -6.65
N LEU A 23 2.98 0.74 -6.15
CA LEU A 23 3.27 0.84 -4.73
C LEU A 23 3.54 2.29 -4.41
N GLN A 24 2.86 2.82 -3.40
CA GLN A 24 3.05 4.18 -2.91
C GLN A 24 3.85 4.12 -1.62
N LEU A 25 4.92 4.88 -1.54
CA LEU A 25 5.70 5.06 -0.32
C LEU A 25 5.78 6.53 0.02
N SER A 26 5.67 6.87 1.29
CA SER A 26 5.77 8.25 1.74
C SER A 26 6.65 8.37 2.97
N SER A 27 7.42 9.46 3.02
CA SER A 27 8.10 9.98 4.21
C SER A 27 7.37 11.24 4.70
N ASP A 28 7.99 11.95 5.63
CA ASP A 28 7.45 13.23 6.12
C ASP A 28 7.48 14.34 5.04
N THR A 29 8.35 14.20 4.05
CA THR A 29 8.62 15.23 3.03
C THR A 29 8.36 14.77 1.61
N ASP A 30 8.45 13.48 1.33
CA ASP A 30 8.45 12.93 -0.02
C ASP A 30 7.42 11.82 -0.18
N ALA A 31 6.88 11.71 -1.39
CA ALA A 31 6.04 10.58 -1.80
C ALA A 31 6.62 9.99 -3.10
N TYR A 32 6.71 8.67 -3.14
CA TYR A 32 7.24 7.89 -4.25
C TYR A 32 6.12 7.03 -4.83
N LEU A 33 5.93 7.12 -6.14
CA LEU A 33 5.04 6.24 -6.91
C LEU A 33 5.91 5.24 -7.67
N ILE A 34 5.86 3.99 -7.27
CA ILE A 34 6.66 2.91 -7.86
C ILE A 34 5.79 2.12 -8.82
N ASP A 35 6.15 2.15 -10.11
CA ASP A 35 5.43 1.45 -11.17
C ASP A 35 5.71 -0.05 -11.13
N LEU A 36 4.83 -0.80 -10.47
CA LEU A 36 4.96 -2.27 -10.35
C LEU A 36 4.69 -2.99 -11.68
N VAL A 37 3.99 -2.36 -12.62
CA VAL A 37 3.77 -2.94 -13.95
C VAL A 37 5.07 -2.93 -14.75
N ALA A 38 5.76 -1.78 -14.78
CA ALA A 38 7.01 -1.63 -15.53
C ALA A 38 8.19 -2.31 -14.84
N LEU A 39 8.20 -2.38 -13.50
CA LEU A 39 9.33 -2.87 -12.70
C LEU A 39 9.09 -4.28 -12.13
N SER A 40 8.10 -5.00 -12.64
CA SER A 40 7.83 -6.39 -12.24
C SER A 40 9.07 -7.28 -12.46
N GLY A 41 9.51 -7.94 -11.39
CA GLY A 41 10.70 -8.81 -11.41
C GLY A 41 12.04 -8.05 -11.45
N ASN A 42 12.04 -6.73 -11.29
CA ASN A 42 13.29 -5.96 -11.19
C ASN A 42 13.98 -6.25 -9.84
N LYS A 43 15.14 -6.91 -9.92
CA LYS A 43 15.88 -7.35 -8.73
C LYS A 43 16.43 -6.18 -7.91
N GLU A 44 16.90 -5.12 -8.55
CA GLU A 44 17.44 -3.96 -7.84
C GLU A 44 16.35 -3.27 -7.00
N LEU A 45 15.15 -3.09 -7.57
CA LEU A 45 14.00 -2.58 -6.83
C LEU A 45 13.64 -3.49 -5.64
N ASP A 46 13.59 -4.80 -5.86
CA ASP A 46 13.27 -5.77 -4.81
C ASP A 46 14.29 -5.71 -3.66
N ASP A 47 15.58 -5.62 -3.99
CA ASP A 47 16.66 -5.51 -3.00
C ASP A 47 16.55 -4.19 -2.20
N ILE A 48 16.27 -3.06 -2.86
CA ILE A 48 16.10 -1.75 -2.21
C ILE A 48 14.89 -1.76 -1.27
N LEU A 49 13.73 -2.20 -1.74
CA LEU A 49 12.52 -2.26 -0.93
C LEU A 49 12.68 -3.20 0.25
N THR A 50 13.33 -4.36 0.04
CA THR A 50 13.63 -5.31 1.11
C THR A 50 14.52 -4.64 2.18
N GLN A 51 15.54 -3.89 1.79
CA GLN A 51 16.39 -3.16 2.74
C GLN A 51 15.59 -2.13 3.55
N VAL A 52 14.71 -1.36 2.91
CA VAL A 52 13.86 -0.37 3.58
C VAL A 52 12.94 -1.05 4.60
N PHE A 53 12.25 -2.12 4.20
CA PHE A 53 11.23 -2.76 5.04
C PHE A 53 11.80 -3.66 6.14
N THR A 54 13.04 -4.14 5.98
CA THR A 54 13.73 -4.93 7.01
C THR A 54 14.65 -4.10 7.89
N ASN A 55 14.83 -2.82 7.61
CA ASN A 55 15.63 -1.94 8.45
C ASN A 55 14.98 -1.76 9.83
N LYS A 56 15.71 -2.08 10.89
CA LYS A 56 15.25 -1.99 12.28
C LYS A 56 14.91 -0.56 12.73
N ASP A 57 15.47 0.44 12.08
CA ASP A 57 15.26 1.85 12.40
C ASP A 57 14.13 2.48 11.56
N THR A 58 13.51 1.70 10.66
CA THR A 58 12.37 2.11 9.84
C THR A 58 11.08 1.52 10.40
N LEU A 59 10.13 2.39 10.74
CA LEU A 59 8.75 2.00 11.02
C LEU A 59 7.92 2.12 9.75
N CYS A 60 7.40 1.00 9.28
CA CYS A 60 6.47 0.93 8.16
C CYS A 60 5.02 1.03 8.66
N ILE A 61 4.20 1.81 7.99
CA ILE A 61 2.80 2.04 8.34
C ILE A 61 1.93 1.79 7.12
N GLY A 62 0.95 0.90 7.24
CA GLY A 62 -0.09 0.66 6.26
C GLY A 62 -1.49 0.82 6.85
N PHE A 63 -2.50 0.77 6.02
CA PHE A 63 -3.91 0.78 6.43
C PHE A 63 -4.64 -0.36 5.75
N SER A 64 -5.05 -1.38 6.52
CA SER A 64 -5.63 -2.63 5.97
C SER A 64 -4.71 -3.30 4.92
N PHE A 65 -3.39 -3.17 5.10
CA PHE A 65 -2.37 -3.51 4.11
C PHE A 65 -2.18 -5.03 3.92
N HIS A 66 -2.84 -5.84 4.71
CA HIS A 66 -2.78 -7.30 4.58
C HIS A 66 -3.27 -7.78 3.21
N SER A 67 -4.35 -7.17 2.70
CA SER A 67 -4.89 -7.49 1.37
C SER A 67 -3.90 -7.17 0.25
N ASP A 68 -3.12 -6.09 0.40
CA ASP A 68 -2.07 -5.72 -0.54
C ASP A 68 -0.94 -6.75 -0.57
N LEU A 69 -0.55 -7.25 0.60
CA LEU A 69 0.48 -8.30 0.70
C LEU A 69 0.04 -9.60 0.01
N GLU A 70 -1.22 -10.01 0.15
CA GLU A 70 -1.78 -11.17 -0.55
C GLU A 70 -1.73 -10.97 -2.08
N MET A 71 -2.06 -9.76 -2.55
CA MET A 71 -1.96 -9.41 -3.97
C MET A 71 -0.52 -9.44 -4.47
N PHE A 72 0.43 -8.92 -3.69
CA PHE A 72 1.85 -8.99 -4.06
C PHE A 72 2.34 -10.43 -4.15
N GLU A 73 1.95 -11.30 -3.24
CA GLU A 73 2.30 -12.72 -3.29
C GLU A 73 1.74 -13.41 -4.55
N GLN A 74 0.52 -13.08 -4.91
CA GLN A 74 -0.13 -13.65 -6.10
C GLN A 74 0.51 -13.17 -7.41
N PHE A 75 0.79 -11.87 -7.53
CA PHE A 75 1.17 -11.25 -8.81
C PHE A 75 2.68 -11.02 -8.98
N PHE A 76 3.43 -11.00 -7.90
CA PHE A 76 4.89 -10.79 -7.92
C PHE A 76 5.66 -11.89 -7.16
N PRO A 77 5.42 -13.18 -7.45
CA PRO A 77 6.00 -14.29 -6.67
C PRO A 77 7.54 -14.34 -6.73
N SER A 78 8.14 -13.73 -7.76
CA SER A 78 9.60 -13.63 -7.91
C SER A 78 10.25 -12.54 -7.05
N MET A 79 9.46 -11.63 -6.48
CA MET A 79 9.93 -10.57 -5.60
C MET A 79 9.81 -10.99 -4.13
N SER A 80 10.56 -10.34 -3.27
CA SER A 80 10.65 -10.70 -1.85
C SER A 80 10.38 -9.54 -0.89
N PHE A 81 10.32 -8.30 -1.36
CA PHE A 81 10.18 -7.12 -0.52
C PHE A 81 8.97 -7.16 0.43
N TYR A 82 7.86 -7.76 0.01
CA TYR A 82 6.62 -7.84 0.78
C TYR A 82 6.60 -8.98 1.82
N LYS A 83 7.59 -9.88 1.81
CA LYS A 83 7.57 -11.10 2.65
C LYS A 83 8.00 -10.85 4.09
N LYS A 84 8.69 -9.75 4.36
CA LYS A 84 9.23 -9.46 5.68
C LYS A 84 9.29 -7.98 5.99
N PHE A 85 8.70 -7.62 7.11
CA PHE A 85 8.83 -6.31 7.73
C PHE A 85 9.43 -6.48 9.12
N THR A 86 10.38 -5.64 9.49
CA THR A 86 10.95 -5.66 10.85
C THR A 86 10.05 -4.91 11.83
N ASN A 87 9.60 -3.73 11.43
CA ASN A 87 8.67 -2.90 12.22
C ASN A 87 7.52 -2.47 11.32
N PHE A 88 6.33 -3.01 11.57
CA PHE A 88 5.14 -2.68 10.80
C PHE A 88 3.93 -2.45 11.72
N ILE A 89 3.17 -1.42 11.41
CA ILE A 89 1.88 -1.12 12.05
C ILE A 89 0.79 -1.05 10.99
N ASP A 90 -0.26 -1.86 11.13
CA ASP A 90 -1.52 -1.66 10.43
C ASP A 90 -2.40 -0.72 11.25
N VAL A 91 -2.59 0.49 10.73
CA VAL A 91 -3.31 1.56 11.43
C VAL A 91 -4.79 1.21 11.62
N GLN A 92 -5.42 0.50 10.67
CA GLN A 92 -6.82 0.10 10.82
C GLN A 92 -7.01 -0.81 12.03
N GLY A 93 -6.23 -1.88 12.11
CA GLY A 93 -6.32 -2.84 13.21
C GLY A 93 -5.96 -2.21 14.55
N TYR A 94 -4.93 -1.34 14.55
CA TYR A 94 -4.52 -0.64 15.76
C TYR A 94 -5.60 0.35 16.25
N TYR A 95 -6.18 1.12 15.34
CA TYR A 95 -7.27 2.06 15.62
C TYR A 95 -8.50 1.34 16.17
N MET A 96 -8.94 0.27 15.50
CA MET A 96 -10.08 -0.53 15.93
C MET A 96 -9.88 -1.09 17.35
N LYS A 97 -8.67 -1.53 17.67
CA LYS A 97 -8.34 -2.05 19.01
C LYS A 97 -8.41 -0.97 20.09
N ILE A 98 -7.88 0.24 19.82
CA ILE A 98 -7.89 1.34 20.80
C ILE A 98 -9.29 1.82 21.09
N TYR A 99 -10.13 1.93 20.05
CA TYR A 99 -11.48 2.47 20.16
C TYR A 99 -12.56 1.38 20.33
N GLU A 100 -12.14 0.14 20.56
CA GLU A 100 -13.02 -1.03 20.80
C GLU A 100 -14.14 -1.18 19.72
N LEU A 101 -13.75 -1.02 18.44
CA LEU A 101 -14.67 -1.08 17.31
C LEU A 101 -14.86 -2.51 16.82
N ASP A 102 -16.11 -2.94 16.69
CA ASP A 102 -16.49 -4.26 16.16
C ASP A 102 -16.50 -4.31 14.62
N ASN A 103 -16.63 -3.15 13.96
CA ASN A 103 -16.73 -3.06 12.52
C ASN A 103 -15.53 -2.33 11.92
N GLN A 104 -15.16 -2.75 10.72
CA GLN A 104 -14.08 -2.10 9.96
C GLN A 104 -14.40 -0.62 9.72
N ILE A 105 -13.34 0.18 9.84
CA ILE A 105 -13.37 1.63 9.60
C ILE A 105 -12.51 1.94 8.37
N GLY A 106 -12.93 2.90 7.55
CA GLY A 106 -12.18 3.33 6.37
C GLY A 106 -11.13 4.40 6.70
N LEU A 107 -10.03 4.43 5.92
CA LEU A 107 -8.92 5.38 6.09
C LEU A 107 -9.39 6.84 6.12
N ALA A 108 -10.32 7.23 5.23
CA ALA A 108 -10.81 8.61 5.19
C ALA A 108 -11.45 9.04 6.52
N LYS A 109 -12.21 8.15 7.17
CA LYS A 109 -12.81 8.45 8.47
C LYS A 109 -11.75 8.60 9.56
N VAL A 110 -10.78 7.67 9.61
CA VAL A 110 -9.68 7.74 10.57
C VAL A 110 -8.85 9.02 10.38
N ALA A 111 -8.54 9.39 9.13
CA ALA A 111 -7.81 10.62 8.84
C ALA A 111 -8.59 11.87 9.26
N THR A 112 -9.90 11.92 9.04
CA THR A 112 -10.75 13.03 9.48
C THR A 112 -10.77 13.12 11.01
N GLU A 113 -10.92 12.00 11.70
CA GLU A 113 -11.02 11.98 13.17
C GLU A 113 -9.70 12.32 13.86
N LEU A 114 -8.56 11.80 13.35
CA LEU A 114 -7.26 12.00 13.98
C LEU A 114 -6.52 13.26 13.50
N LEU A 115 -6.66 13.63 12.23
CA LEU A 115 -5.88 14.69 11.61
C LEU A 115 -6.71 15.92 11.26
N GLY A 116 -8.05 15.83 11.34
CA GLY A 116 -8.95 16.89 10.90
C GLY A 116 -8.87 17.17 9.39
N LYS A 117 -8.41 16.19 8.59
CA LYS A 117 -8.20 16.33 7.15
C LYS A 117 -9.09 15.37 6.37
N GLU A 118 -9.69 15.87 5.31
CA GLU A 118 -10.41 15.05 4.34
C GLU A 118 -9.45 14.46 3.31
N ILE A 119 -9.66 13.20 2.95
CA ILE A 119 -8.93 12.53 1.87
C ILE A 119 -9.77 12.63 0.59
N CYS A 120 -9.18 13.23 -0.46
CA CYS A 120 -9.77 13.21 -1.78
C CYS A 120 -9.69 11.78 -2.37
N LYS A 121 -10.86 11.23 -2.73
CA LYS A 121 -10.97 9.89 -3.32
C LYS A 121 -11.22 9.92 -4.83
N GLY A 122 -10.98 11.05 -5.49
CA GLY A 122 -11.28 11.24 -6.91
C GLY A 122 -10.59 10.20 -7.81
N GLU A 123 -9.37 9.83 -7.47
CA GLU A 123 -8.57 8.89 -8.25
C GLU A 123 -8.71 7.41 -7.82
N GLN A 124 -9.47 7.12 -6.77
CA GLN A 124 -9.63 5.75 -6.27
C GLN A 124 -10.14 4.75 -7.32
N MET A 125 -10.94 5.23 -8.28
CA MET A 125 -11.50 4.43 -9.35
C MET A 125 -10.78 4.64 -10.70
N SER A 126 -9.59 5.24 -10.68
CA SER A 126 -8.77 5.44 -11.88
C SER A 126 -8.19 4.13 -12.38
N ASN A 127 -7.94 4.05 -13.69
CA ASN A 127 -7.23 2.91 -14.26
C ASN A 127 -5.72 3.06 -14.07
N TRP A 128 -5.23 2.58 -12.94
CA TRP A 128 -3.83 2.67 -12.53
C TRP A 128 -2.86 1.84 -13.39
N GLU A 129 -3.37 1.00 -14.31
CA GLU A 129 -2.55 0.27 -15.29
C GLU A 129 -2.27 1.08 -16.56
N LEU A 130 -2.96 2.20 -16.80
CA LEU A 130 -2.70 3.05 -17.97
C LEU A 130 -1.33 3.72 -17.89
N ARG A 131 -0.66 3.80 -19.04
CA ARG A 131 0.62 4.50 -19.19
C ARG A 131 0.55 5.50 -20.35
N PRO A 132 1.16 6.69 -20.23
CA PRO A 132 1.81 7.22 -19.01
C PRO A 132 0.80 7.47 -17.88
N LEU A 133 1.26 7.44 -16.63
CA LEU A 133 0.47 7.92 -15.49
C LEU A 133 0.17 9.42 -15.69
N ARG A 134 -1.04 9.85 -15.37
CA ARG A 134 -1.49 11.24 -15.56
C ARG A 134 -1.59 11.95 -14.22
#